data_6fdf8cef94c648e08984d3f70892c96d
#
_entry.id   6fdf8cef94c648e08984d3f70892c96d
#
_cell.length_a   1.000
_cell.length_b   1.000
_cell.length_c   1.000
_cell.angle_alpha   90.00
_cell.angle_beta   90.00
_cell.angle_gamma   90.00
#
_symmetry.space_group_name_H-M   'P 1'
#
loop_
_entity.id
_entity.type
_entity.pdbx_description
1 polymer ?
#
loop_
_entity_poly.entity_id
_entity_poly.type
_entity_poly.pdbx_seq_one_letter_code
_entity_poly.pdbx_strand_id
1 'polypeptide(L)'
;MRLTLRSFAAPFAALAVSACAIGTTEDENDRFPTSSSYPPGTMERIDFTAGVAERWRISALQTPARPEADWKIVIITGTPSWSEYWAPTLAGLPASREMIIADRPGFRTSEPEDAVRDIAKQAEALSPMLQARPGQRVLLVGQSFGAPVATLMASRYADQVDAVVLVSAYFGDRGPTARRMFGLGRVVQGVLPRDLRNSIAEVSSQAPQLPAVWTAFQGLQQPVVFIHGDNDTFVPLEADQRIAAEYGRTLITVPGGDHFLNACCVPDLLAAFEQAIAEAEGRDEAAPPAATPTDPDPAGGPAL
;
A
#
# COMPACT_ATOMS: atom_id res chain seq x y z
N MET A 1 -20.60 -50.27 -16.34
CA MET A 1 -20.00 -49.08 -16.98
C MET A 1 -19.66 -48.07 -15.88
N ARG A 2 -18.42 -48.10 -15.38
CA ARG A 2 -17.94 -47.19 -14.30
C ARG A 2 -17.25 -46.01 -14.97
N LEU A 3 -17.90 -44.84 -14.98
CA LEU A 3 -17.27 -43.57 -15.39
C LEU A 3 -16.29 -43.13 -14.28
N THR A 4 -15.04 -43.06 -14.65
CA THR A 4 -13.97 -42.56 -13.79
C THR A 4 -13.99 -41.03 -13.74
N LEU A 5 -14.27 -40.49 -12.57
CA LEU A 5 -14.31 -39.03 -12.22
C LEU A 5 -12.90 -38.42 -12.09
N ARG A 6 -11.95 -38.75 -12.98
CA ARG A 6 -10.55 -38.35 -12.83
C ARG A 6 -10.02 -37.28 -13.78
N SER A 7 -10.86 -36.63 -14.60
CA SER A 7 -10.35 -35.77 -15.67
C SER A 7 -10.73 -34.26 -15.58
N PHE A 8 -11.38 -33.79 -14.54
CA PHE A 8 -11.82 -32.38 -14.48
C PHE A 8 -11.10 -31.50 -13.44
N ALA A 9 -10.21 -32.04 -12.62
CA ALA A 9 -9.53 -31.28 -11.59
C ALA A 9 -8.23 -30.57 -12.06
N ALA A 10 -7.60 -31.06 -13.11
CA ALA A 10 -6.27 -30.59 -13.53
C ALA A 10 -6.25 -29.19 -14.20
N PRO A 11 -7.22 -28.74 -15.02
CA PRO A 11 -7.16 -27.43 -15.65
C PRO A 11 -7.50 -26.26 -14.68
N PHE A 12 -8.21 -26.53 -13.58
CA PHE A 12 -8.60 -25.47 -12.63
C PHE A 12 -7.49 -25.07 -11.66
N ALA A 13 -6.63 -25.99 -11.28
CA ALA A 13 -5.48 -25.67 -10.43
C ALA A 13 -4.44 -24.82 -11.17
N ALA A 14 -4.23 -25.07 -12.46
CA ALA A 14 -3.28 -24.32 -13.29
C ALA A 14 -3.72 -22.86 -13.55
N LEU A 15 -5.02 -22.57 -13.64
CA LEU A 15 -5.52 -21.21 -13.88
C LEU A 15 -5.48 -20.33 -12.62
N ALA A 16 -5.67 -20.91 -11.43
CA ALA A 16 -5.58 -20.19 -10.16
C ALA A 16 -4.13 -19.90 -9.78
N VAL A 17 -3.20 -20.78 -10.12
CA VAL A 17 -1.76 -20.63 -9.85
C VAL A 17 -1.14 -19.61 -10.80
N SER A 18 -1.59 -19.50 -12.04
CA SER A 18 -1.05 -18.55 -13.03
C SER A 18 -1.47 -17.09 -12.81
N ALA A 19 -2.52 -16.84 -12.00
CA ALA A 19 -2.97 -15.47 -11.69
C ALA A 19 -2.44 -14.93 -10.35
N CYS A 20 -1.91 -15.81 -9.50
CA CYS A 20 -1.27 -15.49 -8.23
C CYS A 20 -0.06 -16.42 -8.12
N ALA A 21 0.96 -16.19 -8.93
CA ALA A 21 2.19 -16.95 -8.91
C ALA A 21 2.82 -16.90 -7.50
N ILE A 22 2.40 -17.82 -6.67
CA ILE A 22 3.09 -18.17 -5.44
C ILE A 22 4.19 -19.12 -5.88
N GLY A 23 5.38 -18.56 -6.09
CA GLY A 23 6.51 -19.22 -6.70
C GLY A 23 6.80 -20.60 -6.15
N THR A 24 6.98 -21.54 -7.10
CA THR A 24 7.69 -22.81 -6.90
C THR A 24 8.59 -23.14 -8.10
N THR A 25 8.75 -22.23 -9.06
CA THR A 25 9.67 -22.39 -10.21
C THR A 25 10.73 -21.29 -10.23
N GLU A 26 11.90 -21.56 -10.78
CA GLU A 26 13.00 -20.58 -10.89
C GLU A 26 12.55 -19.30 -11.62
N ASP A 27 11.74 -19.41 -12.66
CA ASP A 27 11.21 -18.27 -13.44
C ASP A 27 10.29 -17.32 -12.63
N GLU A 28 9.59 -17.82 -11.60
CA GLU A 28 8.75 -17.00 -10.74
C GLU A 28 9.57 -16.26 -9.68
N ASN A 29 10.64 -16.88 -9.17
CA ASN A 29 11.60 -16.24 -8.28
C ASN A 29 12.36 -15.10 -8.96
N ASP A 30 12.61 -15.22 -10.28
CA ASP A 30 13.25 -14.14 -11.05
C ASP A 30 12.34 -12.92 -11.22
N ARG A 31 11.02 -13.12 -11.30
CA ARG A 31 10.05 -12.03 -11.41
C ARG A 31 9.79 -11.31 -10.06
N PHE A 32 9.81 -12.05 -8.97
CA PHE A 32 9.58 -11.53 -7.62
C PHE A 32 10.69 -11.99 -6.67
N PRO A 33 11.92 -11.46 -6.81
CA PRO A 33 12.97 -11.78 -5.86
C PRO A 33 12.54 -11.38 -4.45
N THR A 34 12.75 -12.28 -3.50
CA THR A 34 12.42 -12.09 -2.09
C THR A 34 13.61 -11.51 -1.32
N SER A 35 13.42 -11.18 -0.04
CA SER A 35 14.49 -10.66 0.82
C SER A 35 15.73 -11.54 0.85
N SER A 36 15.57 -12.87 0.71
CA SER A 36 16.68 -13.83 0.64
C SER A 36 17.53 -13.74 -0.63
N SER A 37 17.06 -13.08 -1.68
CA SER A 37 17.79 -12.85 -2.93
C SER A 37 18.82 -11.72 -2.81
N TYR A 38 18.82 -10.97 -1.72
CA TYR A 38 19.69 -9.81 -1.50
C TYR A 38 20.75 -10.06 -0.44
N PRO A 39 21.88 -9.35 -0.44
CA PRO A 39 22.91 -9.48 0.57
C PRO A 39 22.36 -9.28 2.00
N PRO A 40 22.88 -10.03 3.00
CA PRO A 40 22.53 -9.80 4.40
C PRO A 40 22.72 -8.32 4.81
N GLY A 41 21.76 -7.77 5.54
CA GLY A 41 21.79 -6.37 5.97
C GLY A 41 21.20 -5.37 4.97
N THR A 42 20.77 -5.81 3.77
CA THR A 42 20.01 -4.94 2.84
C THR A 42 18.64 -4.58 3.44
N MET A 43 18.01 -5.52 4.10
CA MET A 43 16.72 -5.40 4.75
C MET A 43 16.61 -6.32 5.95
N GLU A 44 15.66 -6.04 6.83
CA GLU A 44 15.43 -6.84 8.04
C GLU A 44 13.94 -7.10 8.25
N ARG A 45 13.62 -8.26 8.81
CA ARG A 45 12.27 -8.58 9.21
C ARG A 45 12.08 -8.27 10.67
N ILE A 46 10.99 -7.57 10.96
CA ILE A 46 10.60 -7.20 12.32
C ILE A 46 9.16 -7.59 12.59
N ASP A 47 8.79 -7.63 13.86
CA ASP A 47 7.41 -7.68 14.32
C ASP A 47 7.09 -6.43 15.14
N PHE A 48 5.87 -5.90 15.01
CA PHE A 48 5.36 -4.82 15.85
C PHE A 48 3.94 -5.11 16.32
N THR A 49 3.51 -4.40 17.36
CA THR A 49 2.14 -4.49 17.86
C THR A 49 1.23 -3.54 17.07
N ALA A 50 0.13 -4.06 16.52
CA ALA A 50 -0.88 -3.29 15.82
C ALA A 50 -1.52 -2.20 16.71
N GLY A 51 -1.97 -1.10 16.09
CA GLY A 51 -2.62 0.02 16.75
C GLY A 51 -4.05 -0.23 17.24
N VAL A 52 -4.56 -1.45 17.06
CA VAL A 52 -5.89 -1.85 17.52
C VAL A 52 -5.87 -2.43 18.95
N ALA A 53 -7.02 -2.42 19.61
CA ALA A 53 -7.18 -2.89 20.99
C ALA A 53 -6.79 -4.38 21.18
N GLU A 54 -6.96 -5.19 20.16
CA GLU A 54 -6.58 -6.62 20.14
C GLU A 54 -5.07 -6.84 20.14
N ARG A 55 -4.28 -5.80 19.89
CA ARG A 55 -2.81 -5.81 19.94
C ARG A 55 -2.19 -6.93 19.11
N TRP A 56 -2.67 -7.13 17.89
CA TRP A 56 -2.15 -8.13 16.96
C TRP A 56 -0.66 -7.95 16.72
N ARG A 57 0.04 -9.05 16.54
CA ARG A 57 1.42 -9.05 16.06
C ARG A 57 1.41 -8.91 14.53
N ILE A 58 2.07 -7.86 14.05
CA ILE A 58 2.22 -7.59 12.62
C ILE A 58 3.68 -7.79 12.22
N SER A 59 3.91 -8.62 11.21
CA SER A 59 5.22 -8.82 10.62
C SER A 59 5.46 -7.80 9.51
N ALA A 60 6.66 -7.26 9.44
CA ALA A 60 7.05 -6.29 8.42
C ALA A 60 8.47 -6.52 7.93
N LEU A 61 8.74 -6.11 6.69
CA LEU A 61 10.06 -6.00 6.11
C LEU A 61 10.44 -4.52 6.08
N GLN A 62 11.65 -4.17 6.49
CA GLN A 62 12.10 -2.78 6.49
C GLN A 62 13.58 -2.65 6.09
N THR A 63 13.97 -1.43 5.74
CA THR A 63 15.40 -1.08 5.69
C THR A 63 15.99 -1.11 7.09
N PRO A 64 17.26 -1.45 7.27
CA PRO A 64 17.98 -1.13 8.51
C PRO A 64 17.88 0.36 8.81
N ALA A 65 18.00 0.71 10.10
CA ALA A 65 17.94 2.12 10.54
C ALA A 65 18.96 2.98 9.79
N ARG A 66 18.51 4.11 9.26
CA ARG A 66 19.30 5.11 8.52
C ARG A 66 19.13 6.47 9.19
N PRO A 67 19.93 6.81 10.18
CA PRO A 67 19.75 8.02 11.00
C PRO A 67 19.65 9.33 10.19
N GLU A 68 20.31 9.38 9.03
CA GLU A 68 20.33 10.54 8.13
C GLU A 68 19.15 10.56 7.13
N ALA A 69 18.29 9.54 7.14
CA ALA A 69 17.13 9.52 6.24
C ALA A 69 16.08 10.54 6.73
N ASP A 70 15.80 11.51 5.88
CA ASP A 70 14.84 12.60 6.11
C ASP A 70 13.39 12.17 5.81
N TRP A 71 13.20 11.10 5.01
CA TRP A 71 11.90 10.53 4.71
C TRP A 71 11.82 9.05 5.05
N LYS A 72 10.67 8.67 5.63
CA LYS A 72 10.25 7.29 5.85
C LYS A 72 9.10 6.95 4.91
N ILE A 73 9.28 5.91 4.11
CA ILE A 73 8.27 5.41 3.17
C ILE A 73 7.54 4.25 3.83
N VAL A 74 6.22 4.38 3.96
CA VAL A 74 5.35 3.37 4.58
C VAL A 74 4.48 2.76 3.49
N ILE A 75 4.63 1.45 3.24
CA ILE A 75 3.91 0.75 2.18
C ILE A 75 2.75 -0.07 2.75
N ILE A 76 1.55 0.16 2.21
CA ILE A 76 0.35 -0.64 2.43
C ILE A 76 0.11 -1.48 1.17
N THR A 77 0.34 -2.77 1.28
CA THR A 77 0.29 -3.71 0.15
C THR A 77 -1.12 -3.98 -0.36
N GLY A 78 -1.24 -4.44 -1.60
CA GLY A 78 -2.51 -4.87 -2.21
C GLY A 78 -3.03 -6.20 -1.68
N THR A 79 -3.94 -6.86 -2.41
CA THR A 79 -4.50 -8.16 -2.05
C THR A 79 -4.67 -9.08 -3.28
N PRO A 80 -4.12 -10.31 -3.29
CA PRO A 80 -3.15 -10.83 -2.31
C PRO A 80 -1.76 -10.25 -2.53
N SER A 81 -1.17 -9.68 -1.50
CA SER A 81 0.20 -9.18 -1.53
C SER A 81 0.76 -9.10 -0.11
N TRP A 82 2.08 -9.13 0.01
CA TRP A 82 2.79 -9.03 1.28
C TRP A 82 4.18 -8.43 1.07
N SER A 83 4.89 -8.18 2.15
CA SER A 83 6.12 -7.40 2.19
C SER A 83 7.23 -7.93 1.27
N GLU A 84 7.38 -9.24 1.09
CA GLU A 84 8.42 -9.84 0.25
C GLU A 84 8.33 -9.42 -1.23
N TYR A 85 7.14 -9.15 -1.75
CA TYR A 85 6.99 -8.68 -3.14
C TYR A 85 7.55 -7.27 -3.37
N TRP A 86 7.89 -6.56 -2.30
CA TRP A 86 8.48 -5.24 -2.34
C TRP A 86 9.99 -5.24 -2.07
N ALA A 87 10.60 -6.41 -1.89
CA ALA A 87 12.04 -6.52 -1.67
C ALA A 87 12.88 -5.82 -2.77
N PRO A 88 12.53 -5.90 -4.08
CA PRO A 88 13.24 -5.16 -5.11
C PRO A 88 13.20 -3.63 -4.93
N THR A 89 12.03 -3.09 -4.58
CA THR A 89 11.86 -1.65 -4.34
C THR A 89 12.67 -1.21 -3.12
N LEU A 90 12.63 -2.00 -2.04
CA LEU A 90 13.38 -1.72 -0.81
C LEU A 90 14.89 -1.77 -1.06
N ALA A 91 15.37 -2.75 -1.83
CA ALA A 91 16.78 -2.87 -2.19
C ALA A 91 17.29 -1.73 -3.10
N GLY A 92 16.42 -1.18 -3.96
CA GLY A 92 16.72 -0.05 -4.84
C GLY A 92 16.63 1.32 -4.16
N LEU A 93 16.21 1.38 -2.89
CA LEU A 93 15.96 2.64 -2.21
C LEU A 93 17.28 3.40 -1.91
N PRO A 94 17.37 4.71 -2.20
CA PRO A 94 18.54 5.50 -1.85
C PRO A 94 18.78 5.56 -0.34
N ALA A 95 20.03 5.78 0.07
CA ALA A 95 20.42 5.79 1.48
C ALA A 95 19.75 6.90 2.29
N SER A 96 19.31 7.98 1.63
CA SER A 96 18.57 9.10 2.25
C SER A 96 17.11 8.77 2.56
N ARG A 97 16.64 7.56 2.33
CA ARG A 97 15.26 7.12 2.56
C ARG A 97 15.23 5.86 3.43
N GLU A 98 14.24 5.75 4.29
CA GLU A 98 13.87 4.51 4.98
C GLU A 98 12.56 3.98 4.43
N MET A 99 12.35 2.67 4.51
CA MET A 99 11.10 2.04 4.07
C MET A 99 10.68 0.94 5.04
N ILE A 100 9.37 0.83 5.27
CA ILE A 100 8.74 -0.27 5.99
C ILE A 100 7.50 -0.76 5.24
N ILE A 101 7.36 -2.08 5.13
CA ILE A 101 6.26 -2.74 4.43
C ILE A 101 5.69 -3.82 5.34
N ALA A 102 4.41 -3.73 5.73
CA ALA A 102 3.78 -4.77 6.53
C ALA A 102 3.19 -5.89 5.68
N ASP A 103 3.23 -7.10 6.23
CA ASP A 103 2.26 -8.13 5.90
C ASP A 103 0.95 -7.71 6.59
N ARG A 104 -0.07 -7.31 5.79
CA ARG A 104 -1.31 -6.77 6.38
C ARG A 104 -2.01 -7.79 7.27
N PRO A 105 -2.84 -7.35 8.24
CA PRO A 105 -3.66 -8.28 9.04
C PRO A 105 -4.40 -9.28 8.17
N GLY A 106 -4.30 -10.56 8.48
CA GLY A 106 -4.89 -11.65 7.68
C GLY A 106 -3.93 -12.29 6.67
N PHE A 107 -2.71 -11.79 6.54
CA PHE A 107 -1.75 -12.30 5.55
C PHE A 107 -0.44 -12.78 6.19
N ARG A 108 0.15 -13.81 5.56
CA ARG A 108 1.43 -14.41 5.95
C ARG A 108 1.45 -14.75 7.45
N THR A 109 2.38 -14.15 8.19
CA THR A 109 2.56 -14.41 9.62
C THR A 109 1.95 -13.36 10.53
N SER A 110 1.31 -12.32 9.95
CA SER A 110 0.59 -11.30 10.73
C SER A 110 -0.72 -11.82 11.29
N GLU A 111 -1.06 -11.36 12.48
CA GLU A 111 -2.33 -11.64 13.13
C GLU A 111 -3.41 -10.61 12.73
N PRO A 112 -4.70 -11.02 12.78
CA PRO A 112 -5.17 -12.38 12.97
C PRO A 112 -4.94 -13.23 11.72
N GLU A 113 -5.13 -14.54 11.81
CA GLU A 113 -5.06 -15.42 10.63
C GLU A 113 -6.24 -15.21 9.67
N ASP A 114 -7.38 -14.80 10.18
CA ASP A 114 -8.59 -14.51 9.42
C ASP A 114 -8.53 -13.14 8.75
N ALA A 115 -9.27 -12.99 7.64
CA ALA A 115 -9.37 -11.73 6.92
C ALA A 115 -9.93 -10.60 7.79
N VAL A 116 -9.23 -9.50 7.88
CA VAL A 116 -9.73 -8.25 8.45
C VAL A 116 -10.42 -7.46 7.33
N ARG A 117 -11.75 -7.61 7.23
CA ARG A 117 -12.57 -7.06 6.14
C ARG A 117 -12.83 -5.56 6.27
N ASP A 118 -12.67 -5.02 7.46
CA ASP A 118 -12.88 -3.60 7.76
C ASP A 118 -11.62 -2.80 7.40
N ILE A 119 -11.72 -1.97 6.36
CA ILE A 119 -10.63 -1.13 5.87
C ILE A 119 -10.18 -0.13 6.93
N ALA A 120 -11.12 0.40 7.71
CA ALA A 120 -10.82 1.34 8.79
C ALA A 120 -10.03 0.67 9.92
N LYS A 121 -10.35 -0.57 10.24
CA LYS A 121 -9.62 -1.36 11.23
C LYS A 121 -8.22 -1.75 10.73
N GLN A 122 -8.06 -2.03 9.44
CA GLN A 122 -6.73 -2.23 8.87
C GLN A 122 -5.87 -0.96 8.96
N ALA A 123 -6.46 0.20 8.64
CA ALA A 123 -5.79 1.50 8.75
C ALA A 123 -5.32 1.77 10.20
N GLU A 124 -6.17 1.48 11.18
CA GLU A 124 -5.83 1.59 12.61
C GLU A 124 -4.74 0.59 13.03
N ALA A 125 -4.85 -0.66 12.60
CA ALA A 125 -3.87 -1.71 12.93
C ALA A 125 -2.45 -1.37 12.44
N LEU A 126 -2.34 -0.75 11.27
CA LEU A 126 -1.08 -0.41 10.62
C LEU A 126 -0.53 0.98 11.01
N SER A 127 -1.29 1.77 11.77
CA SER A 127 -0.89 3.13 12.15
C SER A 127 0.45 3.24 12.88
N PRO A 128 0.93 2.24 13.69
CA PRO A 128 2.25 2.33 14.30
C PRO A 128 3.41 2.45 13.29
N MET A 129 3.20 2.05 12.02
CA MET A 129 4.21 2.23 10.98
C MET A 129 4.48 3.71 10.66
N LEU A 130 3.53 4.61 10.94
CA LEU A 130 3.65 6.05 10.70
C LEU A 130 4.60 6.74 11.71
N GLN A 131 4.97 6.07 12.81
CA GLN A 131 5.92 6.65 13.76
C GLN A 131 7.24 6.93 13.06
N ALA A 132 7.60 8.22 13.00
CA ALA A 132 8.84 8.71 12.43
C ALA A 132 9.73 9.32 13.53
N ARG A 133 11.01 9.49 13.24
CA ARG A 133 11.92 10.20 14.13
C ARG A 133 11.64 11.71 14.11
N PRO A 134 12.04 12.47 15.15
CA PRO A 134 11.94 13.93 15.11
C PRO A 134 12.63 14.50 13.86
N GLY A 135 11.88 15.29 13.07
CA GLY A 135 12.34 15.87 11.81
C GLY A 135 12.26 14.95 10.58
N GLN A 136 11.95 13.68 10.75
CA GLN A 136 11.73 12.75 9.64
C GLN A 136 10.27 12.84 9.17
N ARG A 137 10.05 12.95 7.86
CA ARG A 137 8.75 13.03 7.20
C ARG A 137 8.27 11.65 6.74
N VAL A 138 6.97 11.51 6.48
CA VAL A 138 6.36 10.24 6.08
C VAL A 138 5.70 10.35 4.71
N LEU A 139 6.15 9.51 3.78
CA LEU A 139 5.45 9.19 2.54
C LEU A 139 4.65 7.91 2.75
N LEU A 140 3.31 8.00 2.65
CA LEU A 140 2.43 6.85 2.74
C LEU A 140 2.07 6.35 1.33
N VAL A 141 2.32 5.07 1.08
CA VAL A 141 2.08 4.43 -0.23
C VAL A 141 1.01 3.36 -0.10
N GLY A 142 -0.01 3.40 -0.95
CA GLY A 142 -1.05 2.39 -1.02
C GLY A 142 -1.10 1.72 -2.39
N GLN A 143 -0.86 0.40 -2.46
CA GLN A 143 -0.96 -0.35 -3.70
C GLN A 143 -2.31 -1.05 -3.81
N SER A 144 -2.99 -0.95 -4.96
CA SER A 144 -4.19 -1.72 -5.26
C SER A 144 -5.22 -1.62 -4.12
N PHE A 145 -5.61 -2.73 -3.48
CA PHE A 145 -6.48 -2.73 -2.29
C PHE A 145 -5.87 -1.98 -1.09
N GLY A 146 -4.56 -1.79 -1.04
CA GLY A 146 -3.91 -0.95 -0.04
C GLY A 146 -4.20 0.54 -0.20
N ALA A 147 -4.65 1.00 -1.38
CA ALA A 147 -4.95 2.41 -1.63
C ALA A 147 -6.09 2.96 -0.74
N PRO A 148 -7.28 2.33 -0.62
CA PRO A 148 -8.30 2.75 0.33
C PRO A 148 -7.87 2.68 1.79
N VAL A 149 -7.00 1.72 2.17
CA VAL A 149 -6.44 1.66 3.53
C VAL A 149 -5.52 2.86 3.78
N ALA A 150 -4.59 3.13 2.87
CA ALA A 150 -3.69 4.28 2.94
C ALA A 150 -4.46 5.61 2.93
N THR A 151 -5.53 5.72 2.15
CA THR A 151 -6.41 6.91 2.14
C THR A 151 -7.01 7.16 3.52
N LEU A 152 -7.56 6.14 4.18
CA LEU A 152 -8.08 6.29 5.54
C LEU A 152 -6.99 6.59 6.56
N MET A 153 -5.78 6.00 6.41
CA MET A 153 -4.64 6.32 7.27
C MET A 153 -4.22 7.78 7.11
N ALA A 154 -4.02 8.26 5.88
CA ALA A 154 -3.63 9.65 5.60
C ALA A 154 -4.66 10.67 6.13
N SER A 155 -5.95 10.34 6.07
CA SER A 155 -7.01 11.19 6.61
C SER A 155 -7.07 11.20 8.14
N ARG A 156 -6.91 10.02 8.79
CA ARG A 156 -7.02 9.89 10.26
C ARG A 156 -5.77 10.38 11.00
N TYR A 157 -4.62 10.24 10.39
CA TYR A 157 -3.31 10.57 10.94
C TYR A 157 -2.63 11.65 10.09
N ALA A 158 -3.41 12.68 9.74
CA ALA A 158 -2.99 13.72 8.80
C ALA A 158 -1.76 14.52 9.28
N ASP A 159 -1.53 14.60 10.57
CA ASP A 159 -0.38 15.18 11.23
C ASP A 159 0.89 14.32 11.17
N GLN A 160 0.77 13.06 10.75
CA GLN A 160 1.86 12.10 10.64
C GLN A 160 2.16 11.70 9.19
N VAL A 161 1.41 12.20 8.21
CA VAL A 161 1.57 11.86 6.78
C VAL A 161 1.77 13.12 5.97
N ASP A 162 2.92 13.26 5.34
CA ASP A 162 3.31 14.44 4.58
C ASP A 162 2.97 14.35 3.09
N ALA A 163 2.96 13.13 2.53
CA ALA A 163 2.61 12.87 1.14
C ALA A 163 2.00 11.47 0.96
N VAL A 164 1.27 11.27 -0.13
CA VAL A 164 0.64 9.99 -0.47
C VAL A 164 0.97 9.60 -1.90
N VAL A 165 1.30 8.31 -2.11
CA VAL A 165 1.38 7.71 -3.45
C VAL A 165 0.39 6.56 -3.55
N LEU A 166 -0.40 6.53 -4.61
CA LEU A 166 -1.38 5.49 -4.89
C LEU A 166 -0.96 4.73 -6.15
N VAL A 167 -0.61 3.46 -5.98
CA VAL A 167 -0.04 2.58 -7.01
C VAL A 167 -1.12 1.65 -7.54
N SER A 168 -1.51 1.76 -8.82
CA SER A 168 -2.57 0.94 -9.44
C SER A 168 -3.80 0.85 -8.53
N ALA A 169 -4.35 1.99 -8.11
CA ALA A 169 -5.25 2.12 -6.98
C ALA A 169 -6.62 1.45 -7.21
N TYR A 170 -7.03 0.57 -6.30
CA TYR A 170 -8.29 -0.16 -6.42
C TYR A 170 -9.38 0.45 -5.52
N PHE A 171 -10.20 1.31 -6.11
CA PHE A 171 -11.39 1.90 -5.48
C PHE A 171 -12.71 1.27 -5.99
N GLY A 172 -12.68 -0.03 -6.36
CA GLY A 172 -13.87 -0.78 -6.76
C GLY A 172 -13.93 -1.14 -8.25
N ASP A 173 -13.23 -0.41 -9.12
CA ASP A 173 -13.16 -0.71 -10.56
C ASP A 173 -12.27 -1.93 -10.82
N ARG A 174 -12.81 -2.92 -11.56
CA ARG A 174 -12.11 -4.18 -11.83
C ARG A 174 -11.84 -4.37 -13.31
N GLY A 175 -10.59 -4.60 -13.63
CA GLY A 175 -10.16 -5.06 -14.95
C GLY A 175 -10.60 -6.52 -15.24
N PRO A 176 -10.35 -7.00 -16.46
CA PRO A 176 -10.81 -8.32 -16.89
C PRO A 176 -10.20 -9.46 -16.06
N THR A 177 -8.92 -9.37 -15.70
CA THR A 177 -8.22 -10.38 -14.89
C THR A 177 -8.81 -10.46 -13.50
N ALA A 178 -8.98 -9.33 -12.80
CA ALA A 178 -9.57 -9.30 -11.46
C ALA A 178 -11.01 -9.84 -11.47
N ARG A 179 -11.83 -9.45 -12.45
CA ARG A 179 -13.21 -9.99 -12.58
C ARG A 179 -13.25 -11.50 -12.69
N ARG A 180 -12.38 -12.08 -13.53
CA ARG A 180 -12.31 -13.54 -13.70
C ARG A 180 -11.80 -14.23 -12.43
N MET A 181 -10.70 -13.72 -11.87
CA MET A 181 -10.05 -14.29 -10.68
C MET A 181 -10.98 -14.28 -9.45
N PHE A 182 -11.54 -13.13 -9.10
CA PHE A 182 -12.42 -13.04 -7.94
C PHE A 182 -13.80 -13.68 -8.18
N GLY A 183 -14.30 -13.65 -9.42
CA GLY A 183 -15.54 -14.35 -9.78
C GLY A 183 -15.42 -15.86 -9.59
N LEU A 184 -14.37 -16.49 -10.13
CA LEU A 184 -14.10 -17.91 -9.98
C LEU A 184 -13.71 -18.24 -8.54
N GLY A 185 -12.84 -17.44 -7.93
CA GLY A 185 -12.35 -17.64 -6.57
C GLY A 185 -13.49 -17.74 -5.54
N ARG A 186 -14.56 -16.95 -5.70
CA ARG A 186 -15.75 -17.04 -4.82
C ARG A 186 -16.45 -18.40 -4.87
N VAL A 187 -16.41 -19.08 -6.01
CA VAL A 187 -17.03 -20.41 -6.16
C VAL A 187 -16.19 -21.49 -5.47
N VAL A 188 -14.86 -21.37 -5.55
CA VAL A 188 -13.93 -22.40 -5.05
C VAL A 188 -13.22 -22.01 -3.75
N GLN A 189 -13.63 -20.92 -3.10
CA GLN A 189 -12.92 -20.35 -1.95
C GLN A 189 -12.66 -21.35 -0.81
N GLY A 190 -13.54 -22.34 -0.60
CA GLY A 190 -13.40 -23.34 0.46
C GLY A 190 -12.18 -24.25 0.34
N VAL A 191 -11.57 -24.35 -0.86
CA VAL A 191 -10.39 -25.18 -1.13
C VAL A 191 -9.14 -24.36 -1.45
N LEU A 192 -9.24 -23.01 -1.42
CA LEU A 192 -8.11 -22.13 -1.68
C LEU A 192 -7.20 -22.02 -0.44
N PRO A 193 -5.91 -21.76 -0.63
CA PRO A 193 -5.01 -21.35 0.44
C PRO A 193 -5.57 -20.13 1.21
N ARG A 194 -5.20 -20.00 2.49
CA ARG A 194 -5.70 -18.98 3.40
C ARG A 194 -5.62 -17.56 2.82
N ASP A 195 -4.44 -17.16 2.35
CA ASP A 195 -4.22 -15.80 1.87
C ASP A 195 -5.09 -15.45 0.65
N LEU A 196 -5.37 -16.41 -0.23
CA LEU A 196 -6.32 -16.24 -1.34
C LEU A 196 -7.77 -16.14 -0.86
N ARG A 197 -8.17 -16.94 0.13
CA ARG A 197 -9.50 -16.82 0.75
C ARG A 197 -9.69 -15.45 1.39
N ASN A 198 -8.67 -14.98 2.11
CA ASN A 198 -8.68 -13.68 2.76
C ASN A 198 -8.79 -12.54 1.75
N SER A 199 -8.05 -12.63 0.61
CA SER A 199 -8.17 -11.68 -0.50
C SER A 199 -9.58 -11.58 -1.06
N ILE A 200 -10.23 -12.74 -1.28
CA ILE A 200 -11.62 -12.78 -1.76
C ILE A 200 -12.56 -12.13 -0.75
N ALA A 201 -12.36 -12.39 0.54
CA ALA A 201 -13.15 -11.83 1.62
C ALA A 201 -13.01 -10.29 1.68
N GLU A 202 -11.80 -9.76 1.60
CA GLU A 202 -11.52 -8.32 1.55
C GLU A 202 -12.20 -7.64 0.37
N VAL A 203 -11.91 -8.11 -0.86
CA VAL A 203 -12.47 -7.53 -2.08
C VAL A 203 -13.99 -7.62 -2.13
N SER A 204 -14.58 -8.67 -1.55
CA SER A 204 -16.03 -8.84 -1.49
C SER A 204 -16.71 -7.90 -0.49
N SER A 205 -15.99 -7.44 0.54
CA SER A 205 -16.51 -6.56 1.60
C SER A 205 -16.22 -5.08 1.37
N GLN A 206 -15.50 -4.71 0.31
CA GLN A 206 -15.04 -3.35 0.09
C GLN A 206 -16.17 -2.37 -0.26
N ALA A 207 -17.07 -2.75 -1.17
CA ALA A 207 -18.04 -1.83 -1.77
C ALA A 207 -18.84 -0.97 -0.78
N PRO A 208 -19.40 -1.52 0.33
CA PRO A 208 -20.13 -0.70 1.30
C PRO A 208 -19.26 0.28 2.10
N GLN A 209 -17.94 0.14 2.07
CA GLN A 209 -16.98 0.98 2.80
C GLN A 209 -16.45 2.15 1.94
N LEU A 210 -16.60 2.06 0.62
CA LEU A 210 -16.09 3.08 -0.30
C LEU A 210 -16.64 4.50 -0.06
N PRO A 211 -17.90 4.73 0.33
CA PRO A 211 -18.37 6.08 0.64
C PRO A 211 -17.53 6.77 1.72
N ALA A 212 -17.14 6.06 2.78
CA ALA A 212 -16.28 6.61 3.83
C ALA A 212 -14.86 6.88 3.32
N VAL A 213 -14.33 5.99 2.46
CA VAL A 213 -13.02 6.17 1.82
C VAL A 213 -13.03 7.41 0.93
N TRP A 214 -14.08 7.62 0.13
CA TRP A 214 -14.22 8.80 -0.73
C TRP A 214 -14.31 10.10 0.07
N THR A 215 -15.07 10.10 1.17
CA THR A 215 -15.12 11.26 2.08
C THR A 215 -13.72 11.58 2.62
N ALA A 216 -12.97 10.57 3.02
CA ALA A 216 -11.60 10.73 3.50
C ALA A 216 -10.68 11.25 2.39
N PHE A 217 -10.76 10.68 1.17
CA PHE A 217 -9.95 11.08 0.02
C PHE A 217 -10.16 12.57 -0.36
N GLN A 218 -11.41 13.00 -0.38
CA GLN A 218 -11.79 14.40 -0.67
C GLN A 218 -11.20 15.39 0.35
N GLY A 219 -11.04 14.95 1.59
CA GLY A 219 -10.48 15.75 2.68
C GLY A 219 -8.96 15.82 2.73
N LEU A 220 -8.24 15.01 1.93
CA LEU A 220 -6.79 14.97 1.96
C LEU A 220 -6.17 16.31 1.53
N GLN A 221 -5.38 16.88 2.42
CA GLN A 221 -4.63 18.12 2.17
C GLN A 221 -3.22 17.84 1.64
N GLN A 222 -2.70 16.65 1.89
CA GLN A 222 -1.38 16.23 1.44
C GLN A 222 -1.33 16.13 -0.09
N PRO A 223 -0.16 16.27 -0.73
CA PRO A 223 0.06 15.87 -2.11
C PRO A 223 -0.34 14.41 -2.29
N VAL A 224 -1.05 14.11 -3.36
CA VAL A 224 -1.41 12.74 -3.75
C VAL A 224 -0.96 12.53 -5.19
N VAL A 225 -0.03 11.61 -5.38
CA VAL A 225 0.48 11.19 -6.69
C VAL A 225 -0.04 9.79 -6.99
N PHE A 226 -0.69 9.62 -8.13
CA PHE A 226 -1.03 8.32 -8.69
C PHE A 226 0.09 7.84 -9.61
N ILE A 227 0.37 6.54 -9.58
CA ILE A 227 1.21 5.86 -10.58
C ILE A 227 0.52 4.59 -11.03
N HIS A 228 0.39 4.39 -12.35
CA HIS A 228 -0.36 3.29 -12.93
C HIS A 228 0.30 2.78 -14.21
N GLY A 229 0.36 1.45 -14.38
CA GLY A 229 0.83 0.83 -15.62
C GLY A 229 -0.25 0.81 -16.70
N ASP A 230 0.08 1.16 -17.95
CA ASP A 230 -0.88 1.18 -19.05
C ASP A 230 -1.29 -0.21 -19.55
N ASN A 231 -0.60 -1.26 -19.08
CA ASN A 231 -0.91 -2.67 -19.38
C ASN A 231 -1.54 -3.40 -18.17
N ASP A 232 -2.07 -2.66 -17.19
CA ASP A 232 -2.73 -3.22 -16.02
C ASP A 232 -4.08 -3.87 -16.39
N THR A 233 -4.18 -5.18 -16.18
CA THR A 233 -5.41 -5.96 -16.44
C THR A 233 -6.23 -6.23 -15.18
N PHE A 234 -5.74 -5.86 -13.99
CA PHE A 234 -6.43 -6.01 -12.70
C PHE A 234 -7.27 -4.79 -12.36
N VAL A 235 -6.70 -3.60 -12.47
CA VAL A 235 -7.38 -2.31 -12.29
C VAL A 235 -7.25 -1.52 -13.59
N PRO A 236 -8.34 -1.01 -14.16
CA PRO A 236 -8.25 -0.24 -15.40
C PRO A 236 -7.58 1.13 -15.13
N LEU A 237 -6.60 1.53 -15.96
CA LEU A 237 -5.92 2.81 -15.88
C LEU A 237 -6.92 3.99 -15.90
N GLU A 238 -8.00 3.86 -16.66
CA GLU A 238 -9.05 4.88 -16.79
C GLU A 238 -9.71 5.22 -15.45
N ALA A 239 -9.68 4.30 -14.48
CA ALA A 239 -10.20 4.58 -13.13
C ALA A 239 -9.34 5.64 -12.43
N ASP A 240 -8.02 5.44 -12.41
CA ASP A 240 -7.10 6.39 -11.77
C ASP A 240 -7.00 7.69 -12.57
N GLN A 241 -7.07 7.64 -13.92
CA GLN A 241 -7.15 8.85 -14.77
C GLN A 241 -8.36 9.73 -14.41
N ARG A 242 -9.53 9.10 -14.25
CA ARG A 242 -10.77 9.81 -13.88
C ARG A 242 -10.63 10.46 -12.50
N ILE A 243 -10.14 9.72 -11.51
CA ILE A 243 -9.98 10.21 -10.13
C ILE A 243 -8.95 11.35 -10.09
N ALA A 244 -7.79 11.15 -10.70
CA ALA A 244 -6.73 12.16 -10.72
C ALA A 244 -7.21 13.46 -11.40
N ALA A 245 -7.91 13.37 -12.52
CA ALA A 245 -8.48 14.52 -13.22
C ALA A 245 -9.56 15.23 -12.39
N GLU A 246 -10.47 14.48 -11.76
CA GLU A 246 -11.58 15.02 -10.95
C GLU A 246 -11.07 15.82 -9.75
N TYR A 247 -9.99 15.34 -9.11
CA TYR A 247 -9.46 15.95 -7.88
C TYR A 247 -8.18 16.76 -8.11
N GLY A 248 -7.77 17.00 -9.36
CA GLY A 248 -6.57 17.77 -9.69
C GLY A 248 -5.28 17.15 -9.10
N ARG A 249 -5.17 15.83 -9.13
CA ARG A 249 -4.02 15.10 -8.61
C ARG A 249 -3.07 14.68 -9.73
N THR A 250 -1.79 14.59 -9.42
CA THR A 250 -0.77 14.10 -10.36
C THR A 250 -1.01 12.63 -10.68
N LEU A 251 -0.92 12.26 -11.97
CA LEU A 251 -0.92 10.86 -12.42
C LEU A 251 0.29 10.61 -13.31
N ILE A 252 1.08 9.60 -12.94
CA ILE A 252 2.19 9.08 -13.72
C ILE A 252 1.74 7.77 -14.37
N THR A 253 1.77 7.73 -15.70
CA THR A 253 1.48 6.50 -16.45
C THR A 253 2.79 5.84 -16.84
N VAL A 254 2.95 4.54 -16.52
CA VAL A 254 4.15 3.75 -16.83
C VAL A 254 3.90 2.95 -18.11
N PRO A 255 4.57 3.28 -19.23
CA PRO A 255 4.41 2.55 -20.49
C PRO A 255 4.83 1.08 -20.36
N GLY A 256 3.95 0.16 -20.76
CA GLY A 256 4.18 -1.29 -20.65
C GLY A 256 4.10 -1.84 -19.22
N GLY A 257 3.94 -0.98 -18.21
CA GLY A 257 3.80 -1.39 -16.82
C GLY A 257 2.51 -2.20 -16.59
N ASP A 258 2.62 -3.29 -15.82
CA ASP A 258 1.47 -4.08 -15.38
C ASP A 258 1.02 -3.67 -13.96
N HIS A 259 0.12 -4.44 -13.35
CA HIS A 259 -0.38 -4.20 -11.99
C HIS A 259 0.70 -4.25 -10.90
N PHE A 260 1.83 -4.87 -11.18
CA PHE A 260 2.91 -5.13 -10.21
C PHE A 260 4.12 -4.24 -10.49
N LEU A 261 3.93 -2.91 -10.45
CA LEU A 261 5.00 -1.93 -10.69
C LEU A 261 6.19 -2.10 -9.72
N ASN A 262 5.95 -2.67 -8.56
CA ASN A 262 6.97 -3.05 -7.58
C ASN A 262 7.89 -4.22 -8.03
N ALA A 263 7.55 -4.87 -9.14
CA ALA A 263 8.36 -5.93 -9.74
C ALA A 263 8.92 -5.51 -11.12
N CYS A 264 8.04 -5.05 -12.03
CA CYS A 264 8.47 -4.72 -13.39
C CYS A 264 9.22 -3.39 -13.50
N CYS A 265 8.86 -2.41 -12.68
CA CYS A 265 9.06 -1.01 -12.98
C CYS A 265 9.54 -0.23 -11.74
N VAL A 266 10.47 -0.83 -10.99
CA VAL A 266 11.01 -0.26 -9.74
C VAL A 266 11.58 1.15 -9.93
N PRO A 267 12.34 1.47 -11.01
CA PRO A 267 12.83 2.83 -11.22
C PRO A 267 11.72 3.87 -11.35
N ASP A 268 10.63 3.55 -12.09
CA ASP A 268 9.49 4.46 -12.26
C ASP A 268 8.74 4.65 -10.94
N LEU A 269 8.61 3.57 -10.16
CA LEU A 269 7.98 3.62 -8.84
C LEU A 269 8.77 4.49 -7.87
N LEU A 270 10.10 4.35 -7.83
CA LEU A 270 10.97 5.20 -7.00
C LEU A 270 10.92 6.67 -7.45
N ALA A 271 10.86 6.93 -8.76
CA ALA A 271 10.68 8.29 -9.29
C ALA A 271 9.34 8.90 -8.86
N ALA A 272 8.26 8.12 -8.81
CA ALA A 272 6.97 8.59 -8.30
C ALA A 272 7.01 8.93 -6.81
N PHE A 273 7.80 8.20 -6.01
CA PHE A 273 8.02 8.54 -4.60
C PHE A 273 8.74 9.89 -4.47
N GLU A 274 9.81 10.09 -5.22
CA GLU A 274 10.55 11.37 -5.20
C GLU A 274 9.69 12.53 -5.74
N GLN A 275 8.80 12.29 -6.71
CA GLN A 275 7.83 13.30 -7.18
C GLN A 275 6.87 13.74 -6.04
N ALA A 276 6.32 12.79 -5.29
CA ALA A 276 5.42 13.11 -4.19
C ALA A 276 6.14 13.84 -3.05
N ILE A 277 7.39 13.45 -2.78
CA ILE A 277 8.28 14.12 -1.81
C ILE A 277 8.52 15.58 -2.24
N ALA A 278 8.91 15.80 -3.48
CA ALA A 278 9.16 17.15 -4.03
C ALA A 278 7.90 18.03 -3.99
N GLU A 279 6.71 17.47 -4.29
CA GLU A 279 5.44 18.19 -4.18
C GLU A 279 5.14 18.61 -2.72
N ALA A 280 5.50 17.78 -1.75
CA ALA A 280 5.33 18.09 -0.34
C ALA A 280 6.31 19.18 0.13
N GLU A 281 7.58 19.09 -0.26
CA GLU A 281 8.62 20.06 0.06
C GLU A 281 8.33 21.44 -0.57
N GLY A 282 7.91 21.46 -1.84
CA GLY A 282 7.53 22.71 -2.52
C GLY A 282 6.32 23.43 -1.91
N ARG A 283 5.41 22.70 -1.24
CA ARG A 283 4.31 23.31 -0.48
C ARG A 283 4.78 24.00 0.79
N ASP A 284 5.76 23.42 1.49
CA ASP A 284 6.31 24.04 2.72
C ASP A 284 7.05 25.32 2.39
N GLU A 285 7.79 25.37 1.29
CA GLU A 285 8.45 26.59 0.81
C GLU A 285 7.47 27.69 0.41
N ALA A 286 6.28 27.33 -0.10
CA ALA A 286 5.24 28.25 -0.51
C ALA A 286 4.34 28.72 0.64
N ALA A 287 4.38 28.06 1.80
CA ALA A 287 3.60 28.43 2.96
C ALA A 287 4.13 29.75 3.57
N PRO A 288 3.27 30.72 3.89
CA PRO A 288 3.74 31.93 4.58
C PRO A 288 4.35 31.55 5.93
N PRO A 289 5.46 32.21 6.36
CA PRO A 289 6.08 31.92 7.63
C PRO A 289 5.05 32.00 8.76
N ALA A 290 5.06 31.01 9.63
CA ALA A 290 4.16 30.95 10.77
C ALA A 290 4.24 32.27 11.54
N ALA A 291 3.10 32.91 11.81
CA ALA A 291 3.06 34.17 12.56
C ALA A 291 3.76 33.93 13.91
N THR A 292 4.83 34.68 14.14
CA THR A 292 5.52 34.66 15.43
C THR A 292 4.50 34.99 16.50
N PRO A 293 4.38 34.23 17.59
CA PRO A 293 3.51 34.59 18.71
C PRO A 293 3.90 36.01 19.17
N THR A 294 2.99 36.95 19.02
CA THR A 294 3.16 38.26 19.63
C THR A 294 3.10 38.08 21.13
N ASP A 295 4.21 38.32 21.78
CA ASP A 295 4.28 38.38 23.24
C ASP A 295 3.15 39.31 23.74
N PRO A 296 2.35 38.91 24.71
CA PRO A 296 1.35 39.81 25.27
C PRO A 296 2.08 40.98 25.91
N ASP A 297 1.76 42.17 25.43
CA ASP A 297 2.26 43.45 25.95
C ASP A 297 2.13 43.50 27.48
N PRO A 298 3.23 43.65 28.29
CA PRO A 298 3.14 43.67 29.72
C PRO A 298 2.74 45.03 30.29
N ALA A 299 2.12 45.92 29.50
CA ALA A 299 1.76 47.29 29.94
C ALA A 299 0.25 47.46 30.15
N GLY A 300 -0.25 47.06 31.30
CA GLY A 300 -1.60 47.32 31.80
C GLY A 300 -1.61 47.37 33.34
N GLY A 301 -0.72 48.17 33.93
CA GLY A 301 -0.79 48.49 35.36
C GLY A 301 -2.04 49.38 35.66
N PRO A 302 -2.70 49.19 36.84
CA PRO A 302 -3.87 49.96 37.21
C PRO A 302 -3.44 51.39 37.57
N ALA A 303 -4.02 52.37 36.87
CA ALA A 303 -4.01 53.73 37.34
C ALA A 303 -5.03 53.90 38.48
N LEU A 304 -4.59 54.51 39.52
CA LEU A 304 -5.28 54.88 40.77
C LEU A 304 -6.62 55.60 40.55
#